data_ac35138143efc7367b19704df94136d8
#
_entry.id   ac35138143efc7367b19704df94136d8
#
_cell.length_a   1.000
_cell.length_b   1.000
_cell.length_c   1.000
_cell.angle_alpha   90.00
_cell.angle_beta   90.00
_cell.angle_gamma   90.00
#
_symmetry.space_group_name_H-M   'P 1'
#
loop_
_entity.id
_entity.type
_entity.pdbx_description
1 polymer ?
#
loop_
_entity_poly.entity_id
_entity_poly.type
_entity_poly.pdbx_seq_one_letter_code
_entity_poly.pdbx_strand_id
1 'polypeptide(L)'
;TPKERLELFVPVCQAVQHAHQKGIIHRDIKPSNVMVALYDDRPVPKIIDFGVAKATSQQLTEKTMFTQYGQVVGTIEYMSPEQANLNQLDVDTRSDIYSLGVLLYELLTGETPFDRKRLRSAAFDELLRIIREEDPPKPSLRLSSSQSLPSIAANRQIEPRKLSTLVRGE
;
A
#
# COMPACT_ATOMS: atom_id res chain seq x y z
N THR A 1 17.74 -0.38 7.37
CA THR A 1 18.12 0.80 6.55
C THR A 1 17.15 0.99 5.39
N PRO A 2 17.09 2.18 4.74
CA PRO A 2 16.30 2.37 3.51
C PRO A 2 16.72 1.43 2.39
N LYS A 3 18.01 1.17 2.25
CA LYS A 3 18.55 0.25 1.26
C LYS A 3 18.00 -1.17 1.44
N GLU A 4 18.07 -1.74 2.63
CA GLU A 4 17.54 -3.08 2.92
C GLU A 4 16.03 -3.19 2.65
N ARG A 5 15.28 -2.12 2.93
CA ARG A 5 13.84 -2.06 2.61
C ARG A 5 13.58 -2.11 1.10
N LEU A 6 14.40 -1.41 0.32
CA LEU A 6 14.32 -1.46 -1.14
C LEU A 6 14.77 -2.82 -1.68
N GLU A 7 15.79 -3.44 -1.09
CA GLU A 7 16.25 -4.79 -1.44
C GLU A 7 15.16 -5.85 -1.19
N LEU A 8 14.29 -5.65 -0.20
CA LEU A 8 13.08 -6.48 0.00
C LEU A 8 11.95 -6.11 -0.97
N PHE A 9 11.81 -4.83 -1.32
CA PHE A 9 10.72 -4.37 -2.17
C PHE A 9 10.87 -4.78 -3.64
N VAL A 10 12.11 -4.76 -4.17
CA VAL A 10 12.38 -5.13 -5.57
C VAL A 10 11.90 -6.54 -5.92
N PRO A 11 12.22 -7.60 -5.14
CA PRO A 11 11.66 -8.93 -5.40
C PRO A 11 10.14 -9.02 -5.34
N VAL A 12 9.48 -8.18 -4.50
CA VAL A 12 8.00 -8.09 -4.48
C VAL A 12 7.49 -7.58 -5.82
N CYS A 13 8.10 -6.50 -6.37
CA CYS A 13 7.74 -5.99 -7.70
C CYS A 13 7.96 -7.05 -8.79
N GLN A 14 9.06 -7.79 -8.73
CA GLN A 14 9.36 -8.86 -9.69
C GLN A 14 8.33 -9.99 -9.64
N ALA A 15 7.88 -10.37 -8.44
CA ALA A 15 6.86 -11.39 -8.26
C ALA A 15 5.50 -10.94 -8.84
N VAL A 16 5.10 -9.68 -8.61
CA VAL A 16 3.89 -9.09 -9.21
C VAL A 16 4.02 -9.04 -10.73
N GLN A 17 5.15 -8.57 -11.25
CA GLN A 17 5.42 -8.55 -12.68
C GLN A 17 5.29 -9.94 -13.31
N HIS A 18 5.82 -10.97 -12.66
CA HIS A 18 5.71 -12.35 -13.14
C HIS A 18 4.24 -12.83 -13.17
N ALA A 19 3.44 -12.49 -12.17
CA ALA A 19 2.01 -12.79 -12.16
C ALA A 19 1.27 -12.07 -13.32
N HIS A 20 1.56 -10.79 -13.54
CA HIS A 20 0.99 -10.00 -14.62
C HIS A 20 1.29 -10.58 -16.00
N GLN A 21 2.51 -11.08 -16.24
CA GLN A 21 2.88 -11.77 -17.48
C GLN A 21 2.06 -13.03 -17.74
N LYS A 22 1.47 -13.60 -16.69
CA LYS A 22 0.55 -14.77 -16.77
C LYS A 22 -0.92 -14.38 -16.76
N GLY A 23 -1.23 -13.09 -16.88
CA GLY A 23 -2.60 -12.58 -16.83
C GLY A 23 -3.25 -12.61 -15.44
N ILE A 24 -2.43 -12.75 -14.37
CA ILE A 24 -2.92 -12.79 -12.99
C ILE A 24 -2.72 -11.41 -12.36
N ILE A 25 -3.81 -10.80 -11.89
CA ILE A 25 -3.82 -9.54 -11.14
C ILE A 25 -4.07 -9.86 -9.67
N HIS A 26 -3.27 -9.29 -8.77
CA HIS A 26 -3.36 -9.58 -7.34
C HIS A 26 -4.57 -8.92 -6.67
N ARG A 27 -4.82 -7.65 -6.95
CA ARG A 27 -5.96 -6.83 -6.47
C ARG A 27 -6.02 -6.55 -4.96
N ASP A 28 -5.06 -7.03 -4.18
CA ASP A 28 -5.03 -6.85 -2.71
C ASP A 28 -3.58 -6.81 -2.17
N ILE A 29 -2.70 -6.07 -2.85
CA ILE A 29 -1.31 -5.92 -2.40
C ILE A 29 -1.27 -5.01 -1.17
N LYS A 30 -0.74 -5.56 -0.07
CA LYS A 30 -0.59 -4.88 1.23
C LYS A 30 0.45 -5.61 2.08
N PRO A 31 0.97 -5.01 3.16
CA PRO A 31 1.99 -5.64 4.00
C PRO A 31 1.61 -7.03 4.53
N SER A 32 0.35 -7.24 4.93
CA SER A 32 -0.09 -8.55 5.44
C SER A 32 -0.07 -9.67 4.40
N ASN A 33 -0.04 -9.33 3.11
CA ASN A 33 0.05 -10.28 1.99
C ASN A 33 1.49 -10.41 1.45
N VAL A 34 2.46 -9.83 2.14
CA VAL A 34 3.88 -9.99 1.86
C VAL A 34 4.56 -10.63 3.06
N MET A 35 4.86 -11.91 2.96
CA MET A 35 5.60 -12.65 3.98
C MET A 35 7.09 -12.58 3.68
N VAL A 36 7.92 -12.46 4.73
CA VAL A 36 9.38 -12.54 4.59
C VAL A 36 9.86 -13.82 5.30
N ALA A 37 10.38 -14.76 4.52
CA ALA A 37 11.00 -15.97 5.03
C ALA A 37 12.53 -15.84 5.02
N LEU A 38 13.22 -16.48 5.95
CA LEU A 38 14.67 -16.56 5.93
C LEU A 38 15.10 -17.86 5.25
N TYR A 39 15.96 -17.75 4.25
CA TYR A 39 16.61 -18.88 3.57
C TYR A 39 18.14 -18.63 3.67
N ASP A 40 18.83 -19.50 4.36
CA ASP A 40 20.28 -19.35 4.63
C ASP A 40 20.62 -17.94 5.14
N ASP A 41 19.87 -17.48 6.16
CA ASP A 41 19.93 -16.15 6.76
C ASP A 41 19.65 -14.98 5.80
N ARG A 42 19.16 -15.24 4.60
CA ARG A 42 18.77 -14.20 3.64
C ARG A 42 17.26 -14.01 3.66
N PRO A 43 16.77 -12.77 3.81
CA PRO A 43 15.35 -12.49 3.78
C PRO A 43 14.83 -12.58 2.34
N VAL A 44 13.84 -13.43 2.13
CA VAL A 44 13.18 -13.65 0.83
C VAL A 44 11.71 -13.31 0.99
N PRO A 45 11.21 -12.23 0.37
CA PRO A 45 9.80 -11.90 0.40
C PRO A 45 9.01 -12.85 -0.53
N LYS A 46 7.80 -13.18 -0.09
CA LYS A 46 6.83 -13.98 -0.84
C LYS A 46 5.47 -13.29 -0.78
N ILE A 47 4.82 -13.16 -1.92
CA ILE A 47 3.46 -12.67 -1.99
C ILE A 47 2.52 -13.86 -1.84
N ILE A 48 1.51 -13.67 -1.00
CA ILE A 48 0.45 -14.64 -0.71
C ILE A 48 -0.92 -14.02 -1.01
N ASP A 49 -1.95 -14.87 -1.07
CA ASP A 49 -3.35 -14.46 -1.23
C ASP A 49 -3.61 -13.61 -2.48
N PHE A 50 -3.14 -14.11 -3.62
CA PHE A 50 -3.57 -13.58 -4.91
C PHE A 50 -5.10 -13.58 -4.96
N GLY A 51 -5.70 -12.41 -5.22
CA GLY A 51 -7.14 -12.13 -5.07
C GLY A 51 -8.08 -12.91 -5.98
N VAL A 52 -7.82 -14.22 -6.15
CA VAL A 52 -8.64 -15.13 -6.95
C VAL A 52 -10.09 -15.15 -6.48
N ALA A 53 -10.33 -15.00 -5.18
CA ALA A 53 -11.68 -14.94 -4.61
C ALA A 53 -12.41 -13.61 -4.93
N LYS A 54 -11.70 -12.52 -5.16
CA LYS A 54 -12.30 -11.22 -5.51
C LYS A 54 -12.68 -11.11 -6.99
N ALA A 55 -12.16 -12.01 -7.82
CA ALA A 55 -12.47 -12.02 -9.26
C ALA A 55 -13.83 -12.65 -9.58
N THR A 56 -14.41 -13.41 -8.65
CA THR A 56 -15.53 -14.31 -8.99
C THR A 56 -16.89 -13.90 -8.44
N SER A 57 -17.06 -12.97 -7.51
CA SER A 57 -18.42 -12.90 -6.97
C SER A 57 -18.89 -11.70 -6.14
N GLN A 58 -18.16 -10.68 -5.81
CA GLN A 58 -18.80 -9.61 -5.02
C GLN A 58 -18.39 -8.21 -5.47
N GLN A 59 -19.36 -7.46 -5.99
CA GLN A 59 -19.29 -6.00 -6.04
C GLN A 59 -18.92 -5.51 -4.64
N LEU A 60 -17.90 -4.66 -4.56
CA LEU A 60 -17.59 -3.92 -3.34
C LEU A 60 -18.81 -3.05 -3.03
N THR A 61 -19.62 -3.47 -2.09
CA THR A 61 -20.76 -2.71 -1.59
C THR A 61 -20.42 -2.19 -0.20
N GLU A 62 -21.14 -1.18 0.25
CA GLU A 62 -21.00 -0.69 1.62
C GLU A 62 -21.07 -1.85 2.62
N LYS A 63 -22.00 -2.80 2.44
CA LYS A 63 -22.17 -3.98 3.29
C LYS A 63 -20.94 -4.92 3.31
N THR A 64 -20.18 -5.00 2.20
CA THR A 64 -18.98 -5.85 2.14
C THR A 64 -17.74 -5.14 2.68
N MET A 65 -17.75 -3.81 2.74
CA MET A 65 -16.65 -3.00 3.25
C MET A 65 -16.77 -2.65 4.73
N PHE A 66 -17.99 -2.68 5.29
CA PHE A 66 -18.22 -2.38 6.70
C PHE A 66 -18.72 -3.62 7.45
N THR A 67 -18.25 -3.79 8.69
CA THR A 67 -18.85 -4.78 9.60
C THR A 67 -20.25 -4.31 10.03
N GLN A 68 -21.00 -5.23 10.66
CA GLN A 68 -22.30 -4.95 11.30
C GLN A 68 -22.22 -3.79 12.34
N TYR A 69 -21.02 -3.40 12.76
CA TYR A 69 -20.72 -2.31 13.70
C TYR A 69 -20.14 -1.06 13.01
N GLY A 70 -20.25 -0.93 11.70
CA GLY A 70 -19.75 0.22 10.95
C GLY A 70 -18.21 0.31 10.84
N GLN A 71 -17.49 -0.75 11.18
CA GLN A 71 -16.03 -0.78 11.02
C GLN A 71 -15.66 -1.26 9.61
N VAL A 72 -14.72 -0.58 8.99
CA VAL A 72 -14.21 -0.95 7.68
C VAL A 72 -13.50 -2.30 7.73
N VAL A 73 -13.99 -3.25 6.93
CA VAL A 73 -13.35 -4.57 6.76
C VAL A 73 -12.30 -4.48 5.69
N GLY A 74 -11.07 -4.73 6.06
CA GLY A 74 -9.94 -4.76 5.12
C GLY A 74 -9.06 -3.52 5.20
N THR A 75 -8.11 -3.49 4.32
CA THR A 75 -7.04 -2.47 4.31
C THR A 75 -7.28 -1.54 3.12
N ILE A 76 -8.17 -0.56 3.32
CA ILE A 76 -8.57 0.42 2.29
C ILE A 76 -7.43 1.37 1.91
N GLU A 77 -6.44 1.49 2.76
CA GLU A 77 -5.29 2.39 2.58
C GLU A 77 -4.45 2.07 1.35
N TYR A 78 -4.60 0.86 0.79
CA TYR A 78 -3.87 0.37 -0.41
C TYR A 78 -4.77 0.26 -1.64
N MET A 79 -6.06 0.61 -1.50
CA MET A 79 -7.03 0.56 -2.58
C MET A 79 -6.70 1.58 -3.66
N SER A 80 -6.73 1.15 -4.92
CA SER A 80 -6.51 2.05 -6.05
C SER A 80 -7.76 2.87 -6.39
N PRO A 81 -7.60 4.02 -7.08
CA PRO A 81 -8.72 4.85 -7.51
C PRO A 81 -9.77 4.09 -8.35
N GLU A 82 -9.33 3.22 -9.26
CA GLU A 82 -10.23 2.41 -10.09
C GLU A 82 -10.98 1.36 -9.28
N GLN A 83 -10.38 0.79 -8.23
CA GLN A 83 -11.10 -0.08 -7.29
C GLN A 83 -12.15 0.70 -6.50
N ALA A 84 -11.87 1.94 -6.15
CA ALA A 84 -12.80 2.84 -5.46
C ALA A 84 -13.97 3.30 -6.34
N ASN A 85 -13.88 3.17 -7.65
CA ASN A 85 -15.00 3.40 -8.57
C ASN A 85 -16.07 2.31 -8.52
N LEU A 86 -15.85 1.23 -7.77
CA LEU A 86 -16.74 0.08 -7.63
C LEU A 86 -17.08 -0.62 -8.98
N ASN A 87 -16.44 -0.20 -10.05
CA ASN A 87 -16.55 -0.81 -11.37
C ASN A 87 -15.40 -1.79 -11.58
N GLN A 88 -15.68 -3.08 -11.39
CA GLN A 88 -14.65 -4.12 -11.49
C GLN A 88 -14.09 -4.29 -12.91
N LEU A 89 -14.75 -3.77 -13.93
CA LEU A 89 -14.34 -3.86 -15.33
C LEU A 89 -13.06 -3.05 -15.61
N ASP A 90 -12.78 -2.01 -14.80
CA ASP A 90 -11.64 -1.11 -14.99
C ASP A 90 -10.42 -1.53 -14.16
N VAL A 91 -10.52 -2.60 -13.36
CA VAL A 91 -9.42 -3.08 -12.50
C VAL A 91 -8.48 -3.96 -13.31
N ASP A 92 -7.32 -3.41 -13.64
CA ASP A 92 -6.24 -4.10 -14.36
C ASP A 92 -4.93 -4.11 -13.56
N THR A 93 -3.81 -4.39 -14.23
CA THR A 93 -2.47 -4.43 -13.61
C THR A 93 -2.05 -3.11 -12.96
N ARG A 94 -2.63 -1.97 -13.37
CA ARG A 94 -2.34 -0.64 -12.80
C ARG A 94 -2.79 -0.54 -11.35
N SER A 95 -3.84 -1.26 -10.97
CA SER A 95 -4.30 -1.31 -9.58
C SER A 95 -3.24 -1.90 -8.65
N ASP A 96 -2.55 -2.96 -9.09
CA ASP A 96 -1.43 -3.52 -8.33
C ASP A 96 -0.24 -2.55 -8.28
N ILE A 97 0.03 -1.82 -9.37
CA ILE A 97 1.09 -0.81 -9.42
C ILE A 97 0.81 0.32 -8.41
N TYR A 98 -0.45 0.77 -8.32
CA TYR A 98 -0.86 1.75 -7.31
C TYR A 98 -0.62 1.23 -5.89
N SER A 99 -1.07 0.02 -5.59
CA SER A 99 -0.89 -0.60 -4.27
C SER A 99 0.59 -0.81 -3.91
N LEU A 100 1.43 -1.18 -4.89
CA LEU A 100 2.90 -1.21 -4.73
C LEU A 100 3.45 0.19 -4.43
N GLY A 101 2.96 1.23 -5.08
CA GLY A 101 3.31 2.62 -4.78
C GLY A 101 2.99 3.01 -3.34
N VAL A 102 1.80 2.65 -2.84
CA VAL A 102 1.41 2.86 -1.44
C VAL A 102 2.31 2.08 -0.49
N LEU A 103 2.64 0.82 -0.82
CA LEU A 103 3.54 -0.02 -0.03
C LEU A 103 4.94 0.59 0.05
N LEU A 104 5.49 1.06 -1.06
CA LEU A 104 6.78 1.76 -1.10
C LEU A 104 6.75 3.05 -0.29
N TYR A 105 5.69 3.83 -0.42
CA TYR A 105 5.48 5.04 0.37
C TYR A 105 5.57 4.74 1.86
N GLU A 106 4.86 3.73 2.34
CA GLU A 106 4.88 3.32 3.74
C GLU A 106 6.25 2.77 4.17
N LEU A 107 6.91 1.97 3.34
CA LEU A 107 8.27 1.49 3.60
C LEU A 107 9.25 2.64 3.84
N LEU A 108 9.12 3.73 3.09
CA LEU A 108 10.01 4.88 3.18
C LEU A 108 9.62 5.84 4.31
N THR A 109 8.33 6.15 4.45
CA THR A 109 7.84 7.18 5.37
C THR A 109 7.36 6.63 6.71
N GLY A 110 7.00 5.35 6.78
CA GLY A 110 6.38 4.72 7.97
C GLY A 110 4.87 4.94 8.06
N GLU A 111 4.28 5.66 7.11
CA GLU A 111 2.86 5.99 7.06
C GLU A 111 2.33 5.81 5.64
N THR A 112 1.04 5.54 5.51
CA THR A 112 0.37 5.51 4.20
C THR A 112 0.15 6.93 3.66
N PRO A 113 -0.01 7.11 2.33
CA PRO A 113 -0.24 8.43 1.72
C PRO A 113 -1.41 9.18 2.34
N PHE A 114 -2.53 8.53 2.50
CA PHE A 114 -3.69 9.07 3.21
C PHE A 114 -3.68 8.63 4.67
N ASP A 115 -4.10 9.52 5.56
CA ASP A 115 -4.16 9.25 7.00
C ASP A 115 -5.17 8.14 7.32
N ARG A 116 -4.70 7.10 8.01
CA ARG A 116 -5.53 5.92 8.36
C ARG A 116 -6.74 6.27 9.21
N LYS A 117 -6.57 7.20 10.15
CA LYS A 117 -7.68 7.61 11.03
C LYS A 117 -8.73 8.36 10.23
N ARG A 118 -8.28 9.27 9.36
CA ARG A 118 -9.17 10.01 8.46
C ARG A 118 -9.97 9.07 7.57
N LEU A 119 -9.32 8.11 6.88
CA LEU A 119 -10.02 7.14 6.04
C LEU A 119 -11.03 6.29 6.82
N ARG A 120 -10.65 5.82 8.01
CA ARG A 120 -11.52 4.96 8.83
C ARG A 120 -12.68 5.68 9.47
N SER A 121 -12.58 6.99 9.70
CA SER A 121 -13.66 7.81 10.27
C SER A 121 -14.56 8.44 9.21
N ALA A 122 -14.20 8.42 7.95
CA ALA A 122 -14.98 8.95 6.86
C ALA A 122 -16.23 8.09 6.58
N ALA A 123 -17.31 8.74 6.15
CA ALA A 123 -18.44 8.03 5.58
C ALA A 123 -18.01 7.33 4.26
N PHE A 124 -18.75 6.29 3.87
CA PHE A 124 -18.38 5.45 2.72
C PHE A 124 -18.12 6.25 1.44
N ASP A 125 -19.04 7.13 1.06
CA ASP A 125 -18.90 7.95 -0.14
C ASP A 125 -17.72 8.91 -0.07
N GLU A 126 -17.47 9.50 1.10
CA GLU A 126 -16.35 10.40 1.33
C GLU A 126 -15.00 9.64 1.27
N LEU A 127 -14.95 8.43 1.82
CA LEU A 127 -13.80 7.55 1.73
C LEU A 127 -13.44 7.25 0.26
N LEU A 128 -14.43 6.86 -0.53
CA LEU A 128 -14.23 6.60 -1.96
C LEU A 128 -13.81 7.87 -2.70
N ARG A 129 -14.39 9.03 -2.36
CA ARG A 129 -14.01 10.32 -2.93
C ARG A 129 -12.55 10.66 -2.63
N ILE A 130 -12.10 10.51 -1.37
CA ILE A 130 -10.70 10.75 -0.99
C ILE A 130 -9.76 9.93 -1.86
N ILE A 131 -10.02 8.61 -2.00
CA ILE A 131 -9.15 7.72 -2.76
C ILE A 131 -9.12 8.06 -4.26
N ARG A 132 -10.27 8.48 -4.83
CA ARG A 132 -10.40 8.76 -6.27
C ARG A 132 -9.87 10.12 -6.68
N GLU A 133 -10.07 11.13 -5.85
CA GLU A 133 -9.98 12.53 -6.27
C GLU A 133 -8.85 13.30 -5.60
N GLU A 134 -8.37 12.86 -4.43
CA GLU A 134 -7.33 13.60 -3.73
C GLU A 134 -5.93 13.14 -4.14
N ASP A 135 -5.07 14.11 -4.41
CA ASP A 135 -3.65 13.85 -4.62
C ASP A 135 -2.95 13.54 -3.30
N PRO A 136 -2.22 12.42 -3.18
CA PRO A 136 -1.47 12.12 -1.98
C PRO A 136 -0.29 13.09 -1.82
N PRO A 137 0.06 13.48 -0.58
CA PRO A 137 1.22 14.32 -0.33
C PRO A 137 2.50 13.61 -0.77
N LYS A 138 3.47 14.37 -1.28
CA LYS A 138 4.79 13.81 -1.61
C LYS A 138 5.43 13.17 -0.37
N PRO A 139 6.10 12.00 -0.49
CA PRO A 139 6.72 11.31 0.65
C PRO A 139 7.68 12.20 1.45
N SER A 140 8.47 13.04 0.78
CA SER A 140 9.38 13.99 1.41
C SER A 140 8.66 15.06 2.24
N LEU A 141 7.51 15.55 1.77
CA LEU A 141 6.69 16.52 2.52
C LEU A 141 6.05 15.84 3.74
N ARG A 142 5.55 14.62 3.57
CA ARG A 142 4.97 13.83 4.68
C ARG A 142 5.99 13.63 5.79
N LEU A 143 7.22 13.23 5.44
CA LEU A 143 8.32 13.08 6.40
C LEU A 143 8.66 14.39 7.10
N SER A 144 8.79 15.50 6.35
CA SER A 144 9.18 16.79 6.91
C SER A 144 8.15 17.36 7.88
N SER A 145 6.86 17.03 7.72
CA SER A 145 5.77 17.47 8.60
C SER A 145 5.45 16.47 9.73
N SER A 146 6.04 15.27 9.69
CA SER A 146 5.75 14.23 10.69
C SER A 146 6.46 14.47 12.00
N GLN A 147 5.69 14.53 13.09
CA GLN A 147 6.25 14.55 14.46
C GLN A 147 7.02 13.25 14.79
N SER A 148 6.73 12.18 14.08
CA SER A 148 7.36 10.87 14.23
C SER A 148 8.67 10.73 13.44
N LEU A 149 9.11 11.77 12.71
CA LEU A 149 10.33 11.70 11.89
C LEU A 149 11.56 11.18 12.65
N PRO A 150 11.85 11.59 13.92
CA PRO A 150 12.99 11.05 14.65
C PRO A 150 12.89 9.53 14.86
N SER A 151 11.72 9.02 15.26
CA SER A 151 11.48 7.58 15.45
C SER A 151 11.54 6.80 14.14
N ILE A 152 10.97 7.36 13.07
CA ILE A 152 11.02 6.81 11.73
C ILE A 152 12.48 6.68 11.25
N ALA A 153 13.28 7.71 11.43
CA ALA A 153 14.68 7.74 11.03
C ALA A 153 15.54 6.76 11.88
N ALA A 154 15.29 6.71 13.18
CA ALA A 154 15.95 5.75 14.06
C ALA A 154 15.69 4.30 13.64
N ASN A 155 14.43 3.95 13.34
CA ASN A 155 14.05 2.62 12.85
C ASN A 155 14.68 2.27 11.48
N ARG A 156 15.20 3.25 10.76
CA ARG A 156 15.89 3.10 9.46
C ARG A 156 17.39 3.28 9.58
N GLN A 157 17.89 3.47 10.81
CA GLN A 157 19.32 3.67 11.10
C GLN A 157 19.94 4.81 10.25
N ILE A 158 19.21 5.90 10.10
CA ILE A 158 19.64 7.07 9.34
C ILE A 158 19.25 8.35 10.09
N GLU A 159 20.01 9.42 9.88
CA GLU A 159 19.67 10.73 10.44
C GLU A 159 18.39 11.31 9.80
N PRO A 160 17.51 11.98 10.57
CA PRO A 160 16.25 12.52 10.06
C PRO A 160 16.41 13.41 8.81
N ARG A 161 17.42 14.29 8.78
CA ARG A 161 17.69 15.15 7.64
C ARG A 161 18.09 14.34 6.40
N LYS A 162 18.98 13.38 6.56
CA LYS A 162 19.44 12.51 5.46
C LYS A 162 18.31 11.64 4.91
N LEU A 163 17.39 11.17 5.77
CA LEU A 163 16.22 10.43 5.30
C LEU A 163 15.33 11.30 4.43
N SER A 164 15.06 12.55 4.84
CA SER A 164 14.23 13.47 4.07
C SER A 164 14.84 13.82 2.71
N THR A 165 16.16 14.02 2.65
CA THR A 165 16.91 14.28 1.41
C THR A 165 16.86 13.07 0.48
N LEU A 166 17.16 11.88 1.01
CA LEU A 166 17.13 10.64 0.24
C LEU A 166 15.75 10.38 -0.38
N VAL A 167 14.67 10.58 0.38
CA VAL A 167 13.29 10.37 -0.11
C VAL A 167 12.87 11.46 -1.11
N ARG A 168 13.52 12.64 -1.09
CA ARG A 168 13.32 13.69 -2.10
C ARG A 168 13.98 13.34 -3.44
N GLY A 169 14.99 12.47 -3.43
CA GLY A 169 15.75 12.07 -4.61
C GLY A 169 16.94 13.00 -4.89
N GLU A 170 17.49 13.62 -3.84
CA GLU A 170 18.70 14.46 -3.88
C GLU A 170 19.90 13.73 -3.26
#